data_cdfe64b9c667d2e2b6d747ebef80449a
#
_entry.id   cdfe64b9c667d2e2b6d747ebef80449a
#
_cell.length_a   1.000
_cell.length_b   1.000
_cell.length_c   1.000
_cell.angle_alpha   90.00
_cell.angle_beta   90.00
_cell.angle_gamma   90.00
#
_symmetry.space_group_name_H-M   'P 1'
#
loop_
_entity.id
_entity.type
_entity.pdbx_description
1 polymer ?
#
loop_
_entity_poly.entity_id
_entity_poly.type
_entity_poly.pdbx_seq_one_letter_code
_entity_poly.pdbx_strand_id
1 'polypeptide(L)' 'MFANEVVRPQTEDADRAAKLQDLGFSPFDALHLACAERAEVDVFLTTDDGLLSRARRYKGALRIRAENPLSWYRELEK' A
#
# COMPACT_ATOMS: atom_id res chain seq x y z
N MET A 1 -4.62 -2.15 -7.30
CA MET A 1 -6.02 -2.33 -6.88
C MET A 1 -6.94 -1.72 -7.91
N PHE A 2 -7.92 -2.45 -8.30
CA PHE A 2 -8.84 -1.96 -9.28
C PHE A 2 -10.18 -1.66 -8.67
N ALA A 3 -10.84 -0.74 -9.28
CA ALA A 3 -11.80 0.09 -8.67
C ALA A 3 -13.19 -0.48 -8.51
N ASN A 4 -13.39 -1.73 -8.81
CA ASN A 4 -14.73 -2.30 -8.71
C ASN A 4 -15.14 -2.62 -7.28
N GLU A 5 -14.20 -2.59 -6.35
CA GLU A 5 -14.48 -2.85 -4.96
C GLU A 5 -14.10 -1.66 -4.11
N VAL A 6 -15.01 -1.25 -3.24
CA VAL A 6 -14.75 -0.23 -2.26
C VAL A 6 -14.35 -0.91 -0.96
N VAL A 7 -13.10 -0.75 -0.56
CA VAL A 7 -12.61 -1.26 0.70
C VAL A 7 -12.86 -0.20 1.76
N ARG A 8 -13.73 -0.52 2.72
CA ARG A 8 -14.06 0.41 3.80
C ARG A 8 -13.12 0.21 4.97
N PRO A 9 -12.61 1.30 5.58
CA PRO A 9 -11.78 1.19 6.76
C PRO A 9 -12.52 0.50 7.91
N GLN A 10 -11.77 -0.30 8.65
CA GLN A 10 -12.25 -0.99 9.85
C GLN A 10 -11.41 -0.54 11.04
N THR A 11 -11.85 -0.85 12.25
CA THR A 11 -11.10 -0.49 13.47
C THR A 11 -9.68 -1.08 13.44
N GLU A 12 -9.54 -2.31 12.98
CA GLU A 12 -8.24 -2.97 12.87
C GLU A 12 -7.32 -2.27 11.89
N ASP A 13 -7.86 -1.60 10.87
CA ASP A 13 -7.07 -0.83 9.92
C ASP A 13 -6.46 0.39 10.59
N ALA A 14 -7.17 1.01 11.54
CA ALA A 14 -6.64 2.15 12.29
C ALA A 14 -5.42 1.75 13.13
N ASP A 15 -5.47 0.58 13.77
CA ASP A 15 -4.35 0.07 14.54
C ASP A 15 -3.15 -0.21 13.67
N ARG A 16 -3.37 -0.84 12.53
CA ARG A 16 -2.31 -1.13 11.56
C ARG A 16 -1.75 0.17 10.98
N ALA A 17 -2.62 1.12 10.65
CA ALA A 17 -2.21 2.42 10.13
C ALA A 17 -1.31 3.16 11.13
N ALA A 18 -1.61 3.08 12.42
CA ALA A 18 -0.76 3.71 13.43
C ALA A 18 0.66 3.15 13.38
N LYS A 19 0.81 1.85 13.21
CA LYS A 19 2.13 1.22 13.08
C LYS A 19 2.85 1.68 11.82
N LEU A 20 2.12 1.82 10.72
CA LEU A 20 2.70 2.29 9.46
C LEU A 20 3.12 3.75 9.56
N GLN A 21 2.38 4.57 10.31
CA GLN A 21 2.77 5.94 10.58
C GLN A 21 4.11 6.00 11.34
N ASP A 22 4.34 5.07 12.24
CA ASP A 22 5.61 4.99 12.95
C ASP A 22 6.79 4.74 12.01
N LEU A 23 6.55 4.11 10.87
CA LEU A 23 7.55 3.93 9.82
C LEU A 23 7.70 5.18 8.96
N GLY A 24 6.86 6.18 9.16
CA GLY A 24 6.95 7.46 8.45
C GLY A 24 5.96 7.65 7.32
N PHE A 25 5.03 6.72 7.11
CA PHE A 25 3.94 6.95 6.14
C PHE A 25 3.00 8.03 6.67
N SER A 26 2.44 8.84 5.77
CA SER A 26 1.44 9.82 6.18
C SER A 26 0.20 9.09 6.70
N PRO A 27 -0.64 9.75 7.53
CA PRO A 27 -1.85 9.11 8.01
C PRO A 27 -2.75 8.58 6.90
N PHE A 28 -2.88 9.33 5.81
CA PHE A 28 -3.70 8.94 4.68
C PHE A 28 -3.13 7.71 3.97
N ASP A 29 -1.82 7.73 3.68
CA ASP A 29 -1.15 6.61 3.03
C ASP A 29 -1.17 5.37 3.92
N ALA A 30 -0.93 5.55 5.21
CA ALA A 30 -0.92 4.46 6.17
C ALA A 30 -2.29 3.76 6.23
N LEU A 31 -3.37 4.53 6.22
CA LEU A 31 -4.71 3.96 6.23
C LEU A 31 -4.99 3.19 4.94
N HIS A 32 -4.63 3.76 3.79
CA HIS A 32 -4.81 3.09 2.51
C HIS A 32 -4.03 1.78 2.43
N LEU A 33 -2.79 1.79 2.88
CA LEU A 33 -1.97 0.58 2.90
C LEU A 33 -2.56 -0.46 3.84
N ALA A 34 -3.03 -0.05 5.01
CA ALA A 34 -3.64 -0.96 5.96
C ALA A 34 -4.89 -1.63 5.38
N CYS A 35 -5.74 -0.84 4.72
CA CYS A 35 -6.93 -1.38 4.07
C CYS A 35 -6.57 -2.35 2.96
N ALA A 36 -5.56 -2.03 2.16
CA ALA A 36 -5.11 -2.89 1.08
C ALA A 36 -4.54 -4.21 1.61
N GLU A 37 -3.79 -4.14 2.70
CA GLU A 37 -3.27 -5.35 3.36
C GLU A 37 -4.41 -6.26 3.83
N ARG A 38 -5.41 -5.66 4.48
CA ARG A 38 -6.56 -6.42 4.98
C ARG A 38 -7.36 -7.05 3.85
N ALA A 39 -7.50 -6.33 2.75
CA ALA A 39 -8.22 -6.82 1.57
C ALA A 39 -7.42 -7.84 0.78
N GLU A 40 -6.16 -8.08 1.16
CA GLU A 40 -5.29 -9.06 0.52
C GLU A 40 -5.12 -8.82 -0.98
N VAL A 41 -5.03 -7.55 -1.37
CA VAL A 41 -4.75 -7.20 -2.77
C VAL A 41 -3.32 -7.63 -3.11
N ASP A 42 -3.10 -7.99 -4.37
CA ASP A 42 -1.78 -8.44 -4.82
C ASP A 42 -0.74 -7.32 -4.83
N VAL A 43 -1.17 -6.13 -5.19
CA VAL A 43 -0.27 -5.00 -5.33
C VAL A 43 -1.02 -3.70 -5.07
N PHE A 44 -0.33 -2.74 -4.48
CA PHE A 44 -0.81 -1.38 -4.28
C PHE A 44 -0.12 -0.48 -5.30
N LEU A 45 -0.87 0.04 -6.26
CA LEU A 45 -0.31 0.87 -7.32
C LEU A 45 -0.39 2.35 -6.95
N THR A 46 0.73 3.04 -7.08
CA THR A 46 0.80 4.46 -6.77
C THR A 46 1.87 5.13 -7.62
N THR A 47 1.66 6.41 -7.93
CA THR A 47 2.66 7.25 -8.60
C THR A 47 3.46 8.10 -7.61
N ASP A 48 3.18 8.00 -6.32
CA ASP A 48 3.86 8.76 -5.29
C ASP A 48 5.25 8.17 -5.05
N ASP A 49 6.29 8.86 -5.53
CA ASP A 49 7.68 8.41 -5.38
C ASP A 49 8.10 8.32 -3.92
N GLY A 50 7.63 9.22 -3.09
CA GLY A 50 7.94 9.20 -1.66
C GLY A 50 7.38 7.96 -0.97
N LEU A 51 6.14 7.60 -1.31
CA LEU A 51 5.53 6.38 -0.78
C LEU A 51 6.27 5.15 -1.28
N LEU A 52 6.59 5.11 -2.57
CA LEU A 52 7.30 3.97 -3.16
C LEU A 52 8.67 3.78 -2.53
N SER A 53 9.41 4.86 -2.33
CA SER A 53 10.72 4.83 -1.72
C SER A 53 10.65 4.29 -0.30
N ARG A 54 9.69 4.76 0.48
CA ARG A 54 9.48 4.31 1.85
C ARG A 54 9.03 2.86 1.91
N ALA A 55 8.16 2.46 0.99
CA ALA A 55 7.69 1.09 0.91
C ALA A 55 8.83 0.12 0.61
N ARG A 56 9.77 0.52 -0.25
CA ARG A 56 10.96 -0.28 -0.52
C ARG A 56 11.86 -0.42 0.70
N ARG A 57 12.02 0.68 1.44
CA ARG A 57 12.84 0.68 2.66
C ARG A 57 12.29 -0.29 3.70
N TYR A 58 10.98 -0.37 3.81
CA TYR A 58 10.32 -1.16 4.83
C TYR A 58 9.54 -2.35 4.27
N LYS A 59 9.98 -2.88 3.15
CA LYS A 59 9.23 -3.96 2.49
C LYS A 59 9.03 -5.20 3.36
N GLY A 60 9.95 -5.44 4.29
CA GLY A 60 9.81 -6.55 5.22
C GLY A 60 8.71 -6.35 6.26
N ALA A 61 8.28 -5.09 6.49
CA ALA A 61 7.22 -4.77 7.42
C ALA A 61 5.86 -4.65 6.74
N LEU A 62 5.84 -4.54 5.42
CA LEU A 62 4.59 -4.44 4.65
C LEU A 62 4.16 -5.83 4.19
N ARG A 63 2.85 -6.03 4.16
CA ARG A 63 2.24 -7.30 3.74
C ARG A 63 1.87 -7.32 2.26
N ILE A 64 2.04 -6.19 1.57
CA ILE A 64 1.77 -6.10 0.14
C ILE A 64 2.91 -5.36 -0.56
N ARG A 65 3.01 -5.55 -1.87
CA ARG A 65 3.93 -4.80 -2.71
C ARG A 65 3.32 -3.45 -3.06
N ALA A 66 4.14 -2.40 -3.04
CA ALA A 66 3.76 -1.11 -3.61
C ALA A 66 4.59 -0.90 -4.87
N GLU A 67 3.93 -0.59 -5.97
CA GLU A 67 4.58 -0.46 -7.27
C GLU A 67 4.05 0.75 -8.03
N ASN A 68 4.89 1.28 -8.91
CA ASN A 68 4.45 2.27 -9.88
C ASN A 68 3.64 1.55 -10.96
N PRO A 69 2.47 2.09 -11.37
CA PRO A 69 1.63 1.42 -12.36
C PRO A 69 2.35 1.11 -13.67
N LEU A 70 3.21 2.03 -14.12
CA LEU A 70 3.93 1.83 -15.37
C LEU A 70 4.96 0.70 -15.26
N SER A 71 5.71 0.69 -14.17
CA SER A 71 6.69 -0.37 -13.91
C SER A 71 6.01 -1.73 -13.77
N TRP A 72 4.88 -1.76 -13.07
CA TRP A 72 4.08 -2.98 -12.89
C TRP A 72 3.61 -3.51 -14.25
N TYR A 73 3.08 -2.62 -15.08
CA TYR A 73 2.60 -2.98 -16.40
C TYR A 73 3.72 -3.56 -17.27
N ARG A 74 4.91 -2.96 -17.22
CA ARG A 74 6.07 -3.46 -17.96
C ARG A 74 6.48 -4.85 -17.53
N GLU A 75 6.41 -5.15 -16.24
CA GLU A 75 6.71 -6.49 -15.74
C GLU A 75 5.74 -7.53 -16.31
N LEU A 76 4.48 -7.17 -16.45
CA LEU A 76 3.47 -8.09 -16.97
C LEU A 76 3.68 -8.42 -18.45
N GLU A 77 4.37 -7.57 -19.18
CA GLU A 77 4.62 -7.76 -20.61
C GLU A 77 5.82 -8.64 -20.90
N LYS A 78 6.59 -8.99 -19.91
CA LYS A 78 7.79 -9.82 -20.11
C LYS A 78 7.45 -11.30 -20.26
#